data_895ed3248bb7fa1706a1845a92ea2cf6
#
_entry.id   895ed3248bb7fa1706a1845a92ea2cf6
#
_cell.length_a   1.000
_cell.length_b   1.000
_cell.length_c   1.000
_cell.angle_alpha   90.00
_cell.angle_beta   90.00
_cell.angle_gamma   90.00
#
_symmetry.space_group_name_H-M   'P 1'
#
loop_
_entity.id
_entity.type
_entity.pdbx_description
1 polymer ?
#
loop_
_entity_poly.entity_id
_entity_poly.type
_entity_poly.pdbx_seq_one_letter_code
_entity_poly.pdbx_strand_id
1 'polypeptide(L)'
;MKKALSPYGSKPFPWLVVVLGLLVLSAAAAVGWNWYQTRYPSWYEEVRLSDGRVITIHQKREYYENYGTAQSWVTIDLPELGGKQVWHSYLMPQRVDVVDGKVHVFGAPRGIKENKIYNYPKQYMVAFTWNGDGFERVAFLNLPALIRSSKNVYSCIPQPLEERLRIETKEQRWCPVSGGRWKFGKDIVLSDYEALANFYAKAGGGKPISD
;
A
#
# COMPACT_ATOMS: atom_id res chain seq x y z
N MET A 1 13.36 7.41 -81.15
CA MET A 1 12.67 8.19 -80.11
C MET A 1 12.40 7.24 -78.92
N LYS A 2 13.18 7.36 -77.85
CA LYS A 2 12.95 6.56 -76.61
C LYS A 2 12.17 7.46 -75.60
N LYS A 3 10.92 7.11 -75.30
CA LYS A 3 10.15 7.76 -74.25
C LYS A 3 10.70 7.34 -72.89
N ALA A 4 11.23 8.30 -72.14
CA ALA A 4 11.61 8.11 -70.76
C ALA A 4 10.34 7.93 -69.89
N LEU A 5 10.20 6.77 -69.22
CA LEU A 5 9.21 6.50 -68.19
C LEU A 5 9.63 7.28 -66.97
N SER A 6 8.81 8.28 -66.62
CA SER A 6 8.93 9.03 -65.37
C SER A 6 8.64 8.08 -64.18
N PRO A 7 9.51 7.99 -63.15
CA PRO A 7 9.19 7.24 -61.95
C PRO A 7 8.14 8.01 -61.16
N TYR A 8 6.90 7.56 -61.25
CA TYR A 8 5.81 8.05 -60.38
C TYR A 8 6.11 7.62 -58.94
N GLY A 9 6.77 8.49 -58.21
CA GLY A 9 6.95 8.30 -56.78
C GLY A 9 5.58 8.34 -56.11
N SER A 10 5.07 7.20 -55.69
CA SER A 10 3.86 7.09 -54.91
C SER A 10 4.08 7.80 -53.59
N LYS A 11 3.46 9.00 -53.43
CA LYS A 11 3.43 9.70 -52.15
C LYS A 11 2.75 8.78 -51.14
N PRO A 12 3.36 8.51 -50.00
CA PRO A 12 2.72 7.64 -48.97
C PRO A 12 1.34 8.24 -48.62
N PHE A 13 0.36 7.39 -48.63
CA PHE A 13 -1.01 7.77 -48.34
C PHE A 13 -1.06 8.42 -46.93
N PRO A 14 -1.56 9.63 -46.77
CA PRO A 14 -1.51 10.36 -45.49
C PRO A 14 -2.21 9.61 -44.35
N TRP A 15 -3.19 8.76 -44.64
CA TRP A 15 -3.87 7.93 -43.64
C TRP A 15 -2.94 6.87 -43.02
N LEU A 16 -1.93 6.36 -43.72
CA LEU A 16 -0.95 5.42 -43.16
C LEU A 16 -0.14 6.08 -42.03
N VAL A 17 0.24 7.34 -42.21
CA VAL A 17 0.95 8.09 -41.16
C VAL A 17 0.07 8.28 -39.93
N VAL A 18 -1.22 8.57 -40.14
CA VAL A 18 -2.18 8.71 -39.05
C VAL A 18 -2.37 7.38 -38.30
N VAL A 19 -2.56 6.29 -39.04
CA VAL A 19 -2.72 4.94 -38.43
C VAL A 19 -1.46 4.53 -37.65
N LEU A 20 -0.27 4.72 -38.20
CA LEU A 20 0.98 4.44 -37.51
C LEU A 20 1.12 5.32 -36.25
N GLY A 21 0.77 6.61 -36.34
CA GLY A 21 0.77 7.52 -35.20
C GLY A 21 -0.17 7.03 -34.08
N LEU A 22 -1.38 6.62 -34.41
CA LEU A 22 -2.35 6.07 -33.45
C LEU A 22 -1.85 4.75 -32.82
N LEU A 23 -1.23 3.87 -33.59
CA LEU A 23 -0.66 2.63 -33.07
C LEU A 23 0.48 2.89 -32.09
N VAL A 24 1.38 3.82 -32.40
CA VAL A 24 2.47 4.23 -31.50
C VAL A 24 1.91 4.83 -30.20
N LEU A 25 0.93 5.72 -30.30
CA LEU A 25 0.28 6.32 -29.12
C LEU A 25 -0.42 5.27 -28.25
N SER A 26 -1.12 4.32 -28.88
CA SER A 26 -1.79 3.23 -28.17
C SER A 26 -0.79 2.33 -27.46
N ALA A 27 0.32 1.98 -28.11
CA ALA A 27 1.38 1.20 -27.50
C ALA A 27 2.03 1.95 -26.32
N ALA A 28 2.34 3.23 -26.50
CA ALA A 28 2.89 4.06 -25.42
C ALA A 28 1.93 4.18 -24.22
N ALA A 29 0.63 4.36 -24.50
CA ALA A 29 -0.40 4.40 -23.45
C ALA A 29 -0.50 3.06 -22.70
N ALA A 30 -0.45 1.92 -23.41
CA ALA A 30 -0.48 0.59 -22.80
C ALA A 30 0.76 0.34 -21.91
N VAL A 31 1.94 0.72 -22.38
CA VAL A 31 3.19 0.60 -21.61
C VAL A 31 3.12 1.51 -20.37
N GLY A 32 2.70 2.76 -20.53
CA GLY A 32 2.54 3.72 -19.42
C GLY A 32 1.51 3.24 -18.40
N TRP A 33 0.40 2.68 -18.86
CA TRP A 33 -0.62 2.10 -17.99
C TRP A 33 -0.10 0.89 -17.20
N ASN A 34 0.58 -0.03 -17.86
CA ASN A 34 1.17 -1.21 -17.20
C ASN A 34 2.22 -0.80 -16.16
N TRP A 35 3.08 0.17 -16.50
CA TRP A 35 4.05 0.73 -15.56
C TRP A 35 3.35 1.36 -14.34
N TYR A 36 2.28 2.14 -14.57
CA TYR A 36 1.51 2.76 -13.50
C TYR A 36 0.88 1.71 -12.56
N GLN A 37 0.25 0.67 -13.11
CA GLN A 37 -0.35 -0.40 -12.33
C GLN A 37 0.69 -1.19 -11.51
N THR A 38 1.87 -1.39 -12.06
CA THR A 38 2.97 -2.05 -11.36
C THR A 38 3.53 -1.18 -10.24
N ARG A 39 3.63 0.12 -10.50
CA ARG A 39 4.15 1.11 -9.54
C ARG A 39 3.16 1.44 -8.44
N TYR A 40 1.87 1.49 -8.77
CA TYR A 40 0.79 1.89 -7.88
C TYR A 40 -0.32 0.84 -7.82
N PRO A 41 -0.01 -0.40 -7.40
CA PRO A 41 -1.05 -1.41 -7.25
C PRO A 41 -2.11 -0.97 -6.25
N SER A 42 -3.36 -1.27 -6.56
CA SER A 42 -4.50 -0.98 -5.68
C SER A 42 -5.51 -2.10 -5.71
N TRP A 43 -6.19 -2.33 -4.60
CA TRP A 43 -7.20 -3.37 -4.44
C TRP A 43 -8.18 -3.01 -3.32
N TYR A 44 -9.36 -3.60 -3.37
CA TYR A 44 -10.27 -3.61 -2.25
C TYR A 44 -9.96 -4.78 -1.32
N GLU A 45 -10.15 -4.59 -0.03
CA GLU A 45 -9.86 -5.59 0.98
C GLU A 45 -10.93 -5.61 2.05
N GLU A 46 -11.42 -6.80 2.40
CA GLU A 46 -12.28 -7.00 3.55
C GLU A 46 -11.44 -7.09 4.82
N VAL A 47 -11.81 -6.31 5.82
CA VAL A 47 -11.17 -6.34 7.14
C VAL A 47 -12.24 -6.57 8.22
N ARG A 48 -11.92 -7.47 9.16
CA ARG A 48 -12.76 -7.72 10.34
C ARG A 48 -12.31 -6.79 11.45
N LEU A 49 -13.23 -5.96 11.91
CA LEU A 49 -13.02 -5.07 13.05
C LEU A 49 -13.07 -5.86 14.37
N SER A 50 -12.63 -5.24 15.45
CA SER A 50 -12.65 -5.84 16.80
C SER A 50 -14.05 -6.07 17.35
N ASP A 51 -15.06 -5.35 16.87
CA ASP A 51 -16.47 -5.54 17.18
C ASP A 51 -17.15 -6.64 16.37
N GLY A 52 -16.40 -7.32 15.50
CA GLY A 52 -16.87 -8.41 14.63
C GLY A 52 -17.42 -7.97 13.27
N ARG A 53 -17.68 -6.69 13.06
CA ARG A 53 -18.11 -6.17 11.73
C ARG A 53 -17.04 -6.42 10.69
N VAL A 54 -17.49 -6.65 9.46
CA VAL A 54 -16.63 -6.73 8.29
C VAL A 54 -16.88 -5.49 7.43
N ILE A 55 -15.83 -4.73 7.19
CA ILE A 55 -15.86 -3.57 6.30
C ILE A 55 -14.96 -3.81 5.08
N THR A 56 -15.19 -3.07 4.02
CA THR A 56 -14.30 -3.05 2.85
C THR A 56 -13.48 -1.77 2.88
N ILE A 57 -12.17 -1.91 2.85
CA ILE A 57 -11.24 -0.80 2.67
C ILE A 57 -10.67 -0.82 1.26
N HIS A 58 -10.22 0.32 0.75
CA HIS A 58 -9.45 0.39 -0.48
C HIS A 58 -7.99 0.69 -0.15
N GLN A 59 -7.09 -0.19 -0.55
CA GLN A 59 -5.66 0.00 -0.43
C GLN A 59 -5.05 0.44 -1.75
N LYS A 60 -4.13 1.40 -1.70
CA LYS A 60 -3.22 1.75 -2.78
C LYS A 60 -1.82 1.84 -2.20
N ARG A 61 -0.84 1.32 -2.91
CA ARG A 61 0.57 1.37 -2.51
C ARG A 61 1.39 2.02 -3.61
N GLU A 62 2.42 2.76 -3.22
CA GLU A 62 3.55 3.01 -4.10
C GLU A 62 4.56 1.90 -3.86
N TYR A 63 4.91 1.17 -4.92
CA TYR A 63 5.77 0.00 -4.83
C TYR A 63 7.06 0.19 -5.64
N TYR A 64 8.18 -0.17 -5.03
CA TYR A 64 9.47 -0.26 -5.70
C TYR A 64 9.88 -1.72 -5.77
N GLU A 65 10.19 -2.23 -6.96
CA GLU A 65 10.49 -3.65 -7.20
C GLU A 65 11.50 -4.23 -6.21
N ASN A 66 12.56 -3.49 -5.90
CA ASN A 66 13.64 -3.95 -5.02
C ASN A 66 13.47 -3.56 -3.55
N TYR A 67 12.59 -2.61 -3.25
CA TYR A 67 12.45 -2.01 -1.90
C TYR A 67 11.06 -2.19 -1.29
N GLY A 68 10.11 -2.71 -2.07
CA GLY A 68 8.73 -2.93 -1.67
C GLY A 68 7.92 -1.65 -1.51
N THR A 69 6.99 -1.61 -0.56
CA THR A 69 6.10 -0.47 -0.33
C THR A 69 6.87 0.76 0.15
N ALA A 70 6.77 1.86 -0.60
CA ALA A 70 7.31 3.16 -0.22
C ALA A 70 6.29 4.01 0.52
N GLN A 71 5.06 4.05 0.01
CA GLN A 71 3.93 4.79 0.59
C GLN A 71 2.67 3.94 0.52
N SER A 72 1.74 4.23 1.40
CA SER A 72 0.45 3.54 1.49
C SER A 72 -0.69 4.52 1.65
N TRP A 73 -1.78 4.26 0.95
CA TRP A 73 -3.06 4.92 1.13
C TRP A 73 -4.08 3.86 1.51
N VAL A 74 -4.80 4.10 2.59
CA VAL A 74 -5.93 3.28 3.02
C VAL A 74 -7.15 4.17 3.05
N THR A 75 -8.11 3.90 2.19
CA THR A 75 -9.39 4.58 2.18
C THR A 75 -10.42 3.73 2.93
N ILE A 76 -11.06 4.36 3.89
CA ILE A 76 -12.12 3.79 4.72
C ILE A 76 -13.37 4.64 4.45
N ASP A 77 -14.49 4.00 4.15
CA ASP A 77 -15.75 4.70 3.90
C ASP A 77 -16.80 4.16 4.86
N LEU A 78 -17.09 4.95 5.90
CA LEU A 78 -18.03 4.63 6.97
C LEU A 78 -18.98 5.82 7.13
N PRO A 79 -20.17 5.75 6.51
CA PRO A 79 -21.15 6.85 6.56
C PRO A 79 -21.48 7.32 7.96
N GLU A 80 -21.53 6.40 8.93
CA GLU A 80 -21.79 6.68 10.34
C GLU A 80 -20.67 7.45 11.06
N LEU A 81 -19.48 7.51 10.45
CA LEU A 81 -18.31 8.23 10.99
C LEU A 81 -17.85 9.39 10.09
N GLY A 82 -18.78 9.96 9.33
CA GLY A 82 -18.50 11.10 8.45
C GLY A 82 -18.08 10.71 7.04
N GLY A 83 -18.23 9.44 6.65
CA GLY A 83 -18.00 8.96 5.29
C GLY A 83 -16.54 8.64 5.00
N LYS A 84 -16.05 9.10 3.86
CA LYS A 84 -14.76 8.73 3.33
C LYS A 84 -13.58 9.37 4.06
N GLN A 85 -12.71 8.56 4.61
CA GLN A 85 -11.47 8.94 5.30
C GLN A 85 -10.29 8.31 4.59
N VAL A 86 -9.22 9.06 4.37
CA VAL A 86 -8.01 8.57 3.70
C VAL A 86 -6.82 8.71 4.63
N TRP A 87 -6.28 7.56 5.05
CA TRP A 87 -5.01 7.51 5.73
C TRP A 87 -3.88 7.40 4.69
N HIS A 88 -2.89 8.29 4.79
CA HIS A 88 -1.70 8.27 3.94
C HIS A 88 -0.44 8.28 4.81
N SER A 89 0.51 7.40 4.48
CA SER A 89 1.70 7.22 5.31
C SER A 89 2.82 6.50 4.55
N TYR A 90 4.06 6.61 5.06
CA TYR A 90 5.22 5.81 4.64
C TYR A 90 5.31 4.46 5.37
N LEU A 91 4.23 4.02 5.98
CA LEU A 91 4.15 2.77 6.73
C LEU A 91 3.47 1.69 5.90
N MET A 92 3.79 0.46 6.23
CA MET A 92 3.03 -0.70 5.78
C MET A 92 1.85 -0.87 6.76
N PRO A 93 0.59 -0.68 6.32
CA PRO A 93 -0.56 -0.80 7.20
C PRO A 93 -0.68 -2.22 7.74
N GLN A 94 -1.02 -2.31 9.02
CA GLN A 94 -1.16 -3.58 9.74
C GLN A 94 -2.59 -3.78 10.24
N ARG A 95 -3.26 -2.70 10.66
CA ARG A 95 -4.62 -2.76 11.18
C ARG A 95 -5.40 -1.48 10.90
N VAL A 96 -6.68 -1.68 10.64
CA VAL A 96 -7.73 -0.66 10.66
C VAL A 96 -8.78 -1.12 11.66
N ASP A 97 -9.23 -0.26 12.55
CA ASP A 97 -10.29 -0.59 13.49
C ASP A 97 -11.15 0.62 13.85
N VAL A 98 -12.31 0.34 14.42
CA VAL A 98 -13.24 1.34 14.95
C VAL A 98 -13.51 1.02 16.39
N VAL A 99 -13.09 1.90 17.28
CA VAL A 99 -13.33 1.79 18.73
C VAL A 99 -13.82 3.15 19.26
N ASP A 100 -14.86 3.12 20.06
CA ASP A 100 -15.47 4.32 20.67
C ASP A 100 -15.82 5.40 19.63
N GLY A 101 -16.34 4.97 18.46
CA GLY A 101 -16.74 5.86 17.36
C GLY A 101 -15.57 6.53 16.63
N LYS A 102 -14.33 6.10 16.85
CA LYS A 102 -13.14 6.63 16.18
C LYS A 102 -12.46 5.57 15.33
N VAL A 103 -12.00 5.99 14.15
CA VAL A 103 -11.19 5.14 13.29
C VAL A 103 -9.73 5.21 13.72
N HIS A 104 -9.15 4.04 13.93
CA HIS A 104 -7.74 3.85 14.26
C HIS A 104 -7.05 3.10 13.15
N VAL A 105 -5.86 3.56 12.77
CA VAL A 105 -4.99 2.87 11.82
C VAL A 105 -3.60 2.79 12.42
N PHE A 106 -2.95 1.64 12.32
CA PHE A 106 -1.52 1.59 12.59
C PHE A 106 -0.77 0.78 11.53
N GLY A 107 0.51 1.10 11.41
CA GLY A 107 1.41 0.47 10.47
C GLY A 107 2.82 0.35 11.01
N ALA A 108 3.64 -0.44 10.32
CA ALA A 108 5.04 -0.64 10.64
C ALA A 108 5.91 0.07 9.60
N PRO A 109 7.00 0.75 10.00
CA PRO A 109 8.03 1.20 9.08
C PRO A 109 8.73 -0.03 8.48
N ARG A 110 9.18 0.07 7.24
CA ARG A 110 9.75 -1.10 6.55
C ARG A 110 11.28 -1.13 6.58
N GLY A 111 11.91 0.03 6.50
CA GLY A 111 13.34 0.17 6.40
C GLY A 111 13.90 1.30 7.25
N ILE A 112 15.20 1.55 7.12
CA ILE A 112 15.88 2.62 7.88
C ILE A 112 15.28 3.99 7.58
N LYS A 113 14.93 4.26 6.32
CA LYS A 113 14.36 5.54 5.89
C LYS A 113 13.04 5.83 6.59
N GLU A 114 12.12 4.88 6.56
CA GLU A 114 10.79 5.00 7.18
C GLU A 114 10.91 5.07 8.70
N ASN A 115 11.77 4.25 9.31
CA ASN A 115 12.06 4.33 10.75
C ASN A 115 12.56 5.73 11.14
N LYS A 116 13.44 6.34 10.33
CA LYS A 116 13.94 7.70 10.56
C LYS A 116 12.83 8.75 10.46
N ILE A 117 11.92 8.64 9.47
CA ILE A 117 10.76 9.54 9.32
C ILE A 117 9.91 9.56 10.59
N TYR A 118 9.72 8.40 11.22
CA TYR A 118 8.91 8.25 12.43
C TYR A 118 9.72 8.25 13.72
N ASN A 119 10.97 8.73 13.69
CA ASN A 119 11.85 8.85 14.86
C ASN A 119 12.08 7.52 15.58
N TYR A 120 12.26 6.41 14.84
CA TYR A 120 12.54 5.08 15.38
C TYR A 120 11.56 4.65 16.47
N PRO A 121 10.28 4.37 16.14
CA PRO A 121 9.26 4.05 17.14
C PRO A 121 9.64 2.79 17.92
N LYS A 122 9.61 2.87 19.25
CA LYS A 122 10.07 1.82 20.17
C LYS A 122 9.35 0.47 19.95
N GLN A 123 8.06 0.51 19.66
CA GLN A 123 7.25 -0.67 19.41
C GLN A 123 7.31 -1.13 17.94
N TYR A 124 8.13 -0.47 17.09
CA TYR A 124 8.14 -0.70 15.64
C TYR A 124 6.77 -0.52 14.97
N MET A 125 5.87 0.19 15.63
CA MET A 125 4.53 0.50 15.18
C MET A 125 4.27 1.98 15.36
N VAL A 126 3.55 2.57 14.41
CA VAL A 126 3.10 3.96 14.47
C VAL A 126 1.59 3.96 14.30
N ALA A 127 0.91 4.61 15.20
CA ALA A 127 -0.54 4.63 15.27
C ALA A 127 -1.11 6.01 14.95
N PHE A 128 -2.33 6.00 14.42
CA PHE A 128 -3.08 7.19 14.06
C PHE A 128 -4.54 7.01 14.43
N THR A 129 -5.17 8.11 14.80
CA THR A 129 -6.60 8.16 15.09
C THR A 129 -7.23 9.29 14.26
N TRP A 130 -8.40 9.04 13.69
CA TRP A 130 -9.17 10.05 13.00
C TRP A 130 -9.81 11.01 14.01
N ASN A 131 -9.57 12.32 13.86
CA ASN A 131 -10.06 13.35 14.76
C ASN A 131 -11.27 14.17 14.24
N GLY A 132 -11.77 13.83 13.04
CA GLY A 132 -12.83 14.56 12.34
C GLY A 132 -12.33 15.24 11.06
N ASP A 133 -11.10 15.75 11.05
CA ASP A 133 -10.51 16.45 9.90
C ASP A 133 -9.37 15.65 9.24
N GLY A 134 -8.67 14.84 10.03
CA GLY A 134 -7.51 14.08 9.55
C GLY A 134 -7.07 12.98 10.51
N PHE A 135 -6.08 12.21 10.06
CA PHE A 135 -5.42 11.22 10.91
C PHE A 135 -4.28 11.87 11.68
N GLU A 136 -4.42 11.92 12.98
CA GLU A 136 -3.40 12.35 13.92
C GLU A 136 -2.58 11.20 14.47
N ARG A 137 -1.26 11.38 14.58
CA ARG A 137 -0.39 10.41 15.23
C ARG A 137 -0.70 10.34 16.73
N VAL A 138 -0.83 9.13 17.24
CA VAL A 138 -1.01 8.84 18.66
C VAL A 138 0.02 7.82 19.12
N ALA A 139 0.33 7.80 20.41
CA ALA A 139 1.19 6.76 20.97
C ALA A 139 0.57 5.37 20.74
N PHE A 140 1.32 4.43 20.19
CA PHE A 140 0.83 3.08 19.90
C PHE A 140 0.26 2.39 21.14
N LEU A 141 0.89 2.60 22.29
CA LEU A 141 0.44 2.02 23.56
C LEU A 141 -0.84 2.63 24.11
N ASN A 142 -1.22 3.82 23.64
CA ASN A 142 -2.48 4.47 24.01
C ASN A 142 -3.69 3.92 23.23
N LEU A 143 -3.45 3.16 22.17
CA LEU A 143 -4.55 2.45 21.50
C LEU A 143 -5.17 1.41 22.46
N PRO A 144 -6.47 1.09 22.31
CA PRO A 144 -7.10 0.02 23.06
C PRO A 144 -6.34 -1.30 22.93
N ALA A 145 -6.16 -2.02 24.03
CA ALA A 145 -5.40 -3.28 24.04
C ALA A 145 -5.94 -4.30 23.03
N LEU A 146 -7.27 -4.31 22.85
CA LEU A 146 -7.97 -5.19 21.93
C LEU A 146 -7.46 -5.09 20.48
N ILE A 147 -7.12 -3.87 20.02
CA ILE A 147 -6.69 -3.64 18.65
C ILE A 147 -5.17 -3.70 18.47
N ARG A 148 -4.39 -3.63 19.56
CA ARG A 148 -2.92 -3.69 19.49
C ARG A 148 -2.35 -5.10 19.31
N SER A 149 -3.15 -6.12 19.58
CA SER A 149 -2.69 -7.52 19.67
C SER A 149 -2.63 -8.26 18.33
N SER A 150 -3.31 -7.78 17.30
CA SER A 150 -3.39 -8.51 16.04
C SER A 150 -3.49 -7.61 14.82
N LYS A 151 -3.23 -8.20 13.66
CA LYS A 151 -3.35 -7.55 12.34
C LYS A 151 -4.66 -7.95 11.69
N ASN A 152 -5.27 -7.04 10.94
CA ASN A 152 -6.43 -7.35 10.10
C ASN A 152 -6.29 -6.85 8.66
N VAL A 153 -5.24 -6.11 8.35
CA VAL A 153 -4.93 -5.60 7.01
C VAL A 153 -3.83 -6.45 6.38
N TYR A 154 -4.02 -6.86 5.12
CA TYR A 154 -3.03 -7.62 4.38
C TYR A 154 -1.84 -6.73 4.02
N SER A 155 -0.70 -7.04 4.61
CA SER A 155 0.48 -6.19 4.53
C SER A 155 1.22 -6.27 3.19
N CYS A 156 0.98 -7.32 2.40
CA CYS A 156 1.61 -7.52 1.11
C CYS A 156 0.70 -7.07 -0.04
N ILE A 157 1.26 -6.99 -1.25
CA ILE A 157 0.46 -6.85 -2.46
C ILE A 157 -0.08 -8.23 -2.80
N PRO A 158 -1.40 -8.39 -3.02
CA PRO A 158 -1.98 -9.65 -3.46
C PRO A 158 -1.34 -10.13 -4.77
N GLN A 159 -1.00 -11.40 -4.86
CA GLN A 159 -0.50 -12.02 -6.08
C GLN A 159 -1.25 -13.32 -6.35
N PRO A 160 -1.97 -13.43 -7.48
CA PRO A 160 -2.21 -12.35 -8.45
C PRO A 160 -2.90 -11.16 -7.81
N LEU A 161 -2.79 -9.98 -8.43
CA LEU A 161 -3.52 -8.79 -7.97
C LEU A 161 -5.02 -9.04 -8.17
N GLU A 162 -5.74 -9.11 -7.08
CA GLU A 162 -7.19 -9.27 -7.06
C GLU A 162 -7.84 -7.92 -6.87
N GLU A 163 -8.92 -7.66 -7.58
CA GLU A 163 -9.71 -6.45 -7.39
C GLU A 163 -10.25 -6.37 -5.97
N ARG A 164 -10.67 -7.52 -5.40
CA ARG A 164 -11.16 -7.64 -4.02
C ARG A 164 -10.55 -8.84 -3.29
N LEU A 165 -9.83 -8.57 -2.23
CA LEU A 165 -9.27 -9.56 -1.34
C LEU A 165 -10.24 -9.84 -0.18
N ARG A 166 -10.89 -11.00 -0.20
CA ARG A 166 -11.83 -11.43 0.84
C ARG A 166 -11.11 -11.99 2.06
N ILE A 167 -11.77 -11.97 3.22
CA ILE A 167 -11.22 -12.48 4.49
C ILE A 167 -10.75 -13.93 4.35
N GLU A 168 -11.59 -14.82 3.81
CA GLU A 168 -11.28 -16.24 3.69
C GLU A 168 -10.05 -16.48 2.83
N THR A 169 -9.93 -15.75 1.72
CA THR A 169 -8.75 -15.82 0.84
C THR A 169 -7.51 -15.28 1.52
N LYS A 170 -7.65 -14.17 2.23
CA LYS A 170 -6.56 -13.49 2.93
C LYS A 170 -5.96 -14.33 4.05
N GLU A 171 -6.80 -15.00 4.84
CA GLU A 171 -6.39 -15.85 5.97
C GLU A 171 -5.59 -17.09 5.52
N GLN A 172 -5.77 -17.52 4.28
CA GLN A 172 -5.02 -18.65 3.69
C GLN A 172 -3.69 -18.22 3.06
N ARG A 173 -3.47 -16.92 2.85
CA ARG A 173 -2.30 -16.42 2.13
C ARG A 173 -1.10 -16.18 3.02
N TRP A 174 0.05 -16.35 2.41
CA TRP A 174 1.35 -16.02 2.98
C TRP A 174 1.90 -14.77 2.30
N CYS A 175 2.35 -13.83 3.11
CA CYS A 175 3.15 -12.72 2.64
C CYS A 175 4.59 -13.18 2.39
N PRO A 176 5.10 -13.11 1.15
CA PRO A 176 6.52 -13.31 0.90
C PRO A 176 7.31 -12.14 1.50
N VAL A 177 8.31 -12.44 2.32
CA VAL A 177 9.22 -11.45 2.89
C VAL A 177 10.65 -11.94 2.74
N SER A 178 11.60 -11.03 2.71
CA SER A 178 13.02 -11.38 2.71
C SER A 178 13.32 -12.21 3.97
N GLY A 179 13.78 -13.44 3.75
CA GLY A 179 14.10 -14.37 4.84
C GLY A 179 12.94 -15.23 5.38
N GLY A 180 11.77 -15.23 4.73
CA GLY A 180 10.68 -16.11 5.18
C GLY A 180 9.31 -15.82 4.58
N ARG A 181 8.28 -16.36 5.23
CA ARG A 181 6.87 -16.14 4.90
C ARG A 181 6.12 -15.80 6.18
N TRP A 182 5.33 -14.75 6.14
CA TRP A 182 4.45 -14.39 7.25
C TRP A 182 3.03 -14.79 6.92
N LYS A 183 2.40 -15.55 7.79
CA LYS A 183 0.98 -15.85 7.68
C LYS A 183 0.19 -14.60 8.07
N PHE A 184 -0.87 -14.30 7.31
CA PHE A 184 -1.82 -13.28 7.69
C PHE A 184 -2.48 -13.63 9.04
N GLY A 185 -2.80 -12.63 9.85
CA GLY A 185 -3.48 -12.83 11.13
C GLY A 185 -2.58 -13.30 12.28
N LYS A 186 -1.24 -13.32 12.08
CA LYS A 186 -0.33 -13.59 13.20
C LYS A 186 -0.45 -12.46 14.24
N ASP A 187 -0.55 -12.87 15.49
CA ASP A 187 -0.57 -11.94 16.63
C ASP A 187 0.69 -11.07 16.68
N ILE A 188 0.52 -9.89 17.22
CA ILE A 188 1.62 -8.94 17.43
C ILE A 188 2.27 -9.28 18.78
N VAL A 189 3.46 -9.84 18.72
CA VAL A 189 4.31 -10.07 19.91
C VAL A 189 5.20 -8.85 20.05
N LEU A 190 4.93 -7.99 21.02
CA LEU A 190 5.63 -6.69 21.18
C LEU A 190 7.14 -6.85 21.34
N SER A 191 7.63 -7.87 22.02
CA SER A 191 9.07 -8.14 22.18
C SER A 191 9.79 -8.34 20.84
N ASP A 192 9.15 -9.01 19.86
CA ASP A 192 9.72 -9.23 18.54
C ASP A 192 9.84 -7.90 17.77
N TYR A 193 8.84 -7.03 17.92
CA TYR A 193 8.84 -5.72 17.29
C TYR A 193 9.80 -4.73 17.96
N GLU A 194 9.98 -4.79 19.27
CA GLU A 194 11.00 -4.01 19.98
C GLU A 194 12.42 -4.43 19.55
N ALA A 195 12.66 -5.72 19.33
CA ALA A 195 13.93 -6.20 18.78
C ALA A 195 14.18 -5.63 17.38
N LEU A 196 13.17 -5.59 16.51
CA LEU A 196 13.25 -4.96 15.19
C LEU A 196 13.48 -3.45 15.29
N ALA A 197 12.80 -2.75 16.20
CA ALA A 197 13.00 -1.32 16.43
C ALA A 197 14.46 -1.02 16.82
N ASN A 198 15.01 -1.79 17.74
CA ASN A 198 16.41 -1.68 18.19
C ASN A 198 17.39 -1.93 17.03
N PHE A 199 17.14 -2.96 16.22
CA PHE A 199 17.96 -3.27 15.05
C PHE A 199 17.99 -2.09 14.05
N TYR A 200 16.82 -1.56 13.66
CA TYR A 200 16.77 -0.46 12.69
C TYR A 200 17.26 0.87 13.26
N ALA A 201 17.05 1.14 14.54
CA ALA A 201 17.60 2.33 15.19
C ALA A 201 19.13 2.30 15.19
N LYS A 202 19.72 1.16 15.58
CA LYS A 202 21.18 0.98 15.54
C LYS A 202 21.73 1.11 14.12
N ALA A 203 21.10 0.47 13.13
CA ALA A 203 21.51 0.53 11.73
C ALA A 203 21.39 1.94 11.13
N GLY A 204 20.42 2.73 11.59
CA GLY A 204 20.20 4.12 11.14
C GLY A 204 20.90 5.19 11.97
N GLY A 205 21.71 4.83 12.95
CA GLY A 205 22.43 5.76 13.83
C GLY A 205 21.54 6.49 14.85
N GLY A 206 20.35 5.95 15.14
CA GLY A 206 19.39 6.49 16.09
C GLY A 206 19.21 5.65 17.35
N LYS A 207 18.28 6.05 18.18
CA LYS A 207 17.79 5.27 19.33
C LYS A 207 16.27 5.14 19.24
N PRO A 208 15.68 3.99 19.66
CA PRO A 208 14.24 3.88 19.74
C PRO A 208 13.66 4.89 20.71
N ILE A 209 12.60 5.57 20.28
CA ILE A 209 11.90 6.59 21.08
C ILE A 209 10.49 6.06 21.36
N SER A 210 10.06 6.15 22.64
CA SER A 210 8.64 5.96 22.99
C SER A 210 7.86 7.19 22.57
N ASP A 211 6.72 6.95 21.92
CA ASP A 211 5.77 8.00 21.56
C ASP A 211 5.17 8.64 22.80
#